data_854506ba6c1976c814a403f6d1374f2f
#
_entry.id   854506ba6c1976c814a403f6d1374f2f
#
_cell.length_a   1.000
_cell.length_b   1.000
_cell.length_c   1.000
_cell.angle_alpha   90.00
_cell.angle_beta   90.00
_cell.angle_gamma   90.00
#
_symmetry.space_group_name_H-M   'P 1'
#
loop_
_entity.id
_entity.type
_entity.pdbx_description
1 polymer ?
#
loop_
_entity_poly.entity_id
_entity_poly.type
_entity_poly.pdbx_seq_one_letter_code
_entity_poly.pdbx_strand_id
1 'polypeptide(L)'
;MKPVEVRAQIAAGRTAPVYLLEGDDLQSRHDLALEFASLVDEGLQAFNVESFYASEAATAGARDQMIAALLATSRTLPMMAPRRVVVVHDAERLLSPRRAKDDEAQESPAEPAGRKRKAAPASPVEELEAYLEHPEPMTTMVFVAGALDANRRLVKVLRKHATVVDCGSLASAAEASVWIRKRLEKDELTIDARAMALLLEATGLNLGRIRAEVDKLVLYAAGEAAVSERHIRDLLVPEQEPGEGPAVGMAVREGDARRALRELAALLDAGVAPLPILGQIRWGAGYLRPSARVPWALGRVLDTDLRMKTSAGDPRHLLECLVVELCGR
;
A
#
# COMPACT_ATOMS: atom_id res chain seq x y z
N MET A 1 -11.72 -10.71 9.56
CA MET A 1 -13.10 -10.75 9.02
C MET A 1 -13.06 -10.44 7.52
N LYS A 2 -14.00 -10.92 6.72
CA LYS A 2 -14.08 -10.60 5.28
C LYS A 2 -15.15 -9.53 5.02
N PRO A 3 -15.04 -8.75 3.93
CA PRO A 3 -16.00 -7.68 3.59
C PRO A 3 -17.46 -8.14 3.52
N VAL A 4 -17.71 -9.36 3.04
CA VAL A 4 -19.08 -9.93 2.95
C VAL A 4 -19.72 -10.08 4.32
N GLU A 5 -18.97 -10.48 5.33
CA GLU A 5 -19.46 -10.64 6.70
C GLU A 5 -19.81 -9.28 7.32
N VAL A 6 -19.00 -8.25 7.02
CA VAL A 6 -19.26 -6.87 7.48
C VAL A 6 -20.51 -6.31 6.83
N ARG A 7 -20.73 -6.53 5.54
CA ARG A 7 -21.96 -6.15 4.85
C ARG A 7 -23.19 -6.77 5.47
N ALA A 8 -23.12 -8.03 5.87
CA ALA A 8 -24.21 -8.67 6.59
C ALA A 8 -24.45 -8.03 7.97
N GLN A 9 -23.42 -7.60 8.68
CA GLN A 9 -23.55 -6.87 9.96
C GLN A 9 -24.17 -5.48 9.74
N ILE A 10 -23.74 -4.73 8.71
CA ILE A 10 -24.30 -3.43 8.35
C ILE A 10 -25.79 -3.58 8.04
N ALA A 11 -26.16 -4.51 7.16
CA ALA A 11 -27.55 -4.78 6.80
C ALA A 11 -28.43 -5.18 8.01
N ALA A 12 -27.85 -5.85 9.02
CA ALA A 12 -28.54 -6.21 10.25
C ALA A 12 -28.55 -5.08 11.31
N GLY A 13 -27.91 -3.95 11.06
CA GLY A 13 -27.76 -2.84 12.02
C GLY A 13 -26.92 -3.19 13.26
N ARG A 14 -26.16 -4.30 13.22
CA ARG A 14 -25.39 -4.83 14.34
C ARG A 14 -23.89 -4.75 14.04
N THR A 15 -23.31 -3.58 14.20
CA THR A 15 -21.89 -3.33 13.96
C THR A 15 -21.09 -3.23 15.25
N ALA A 16 -19.81 -3.58 15.18
CA ALA A 16 -18.85 -3.30 16.23
C ALA A 16 -18.61 -1.78 16.36
N PRO A 17 -18.11 -1.30 17.49
CA PRO A 17 -17.84 0.13 17.66
C PRO A 17 -16.62 0.62 16.87
N VAL A 18 -15.66 -0.25 16.56
CA VAL A 18 -14.43 0.11 15.83
C VAL A 18 -14.12 -0.92 14.76
N TYR A 19 -13.87 -0.46 13.54
CA TYR A 19 -13.40 -1.26 12.42
C TYR A 19 -12.06 -0.76 11.90
N LEU A 20 -11.22 -1.69 11.45
CA LEU A 20 -10.02 -1.40 10.67
C LEU A 20 -10.13 -2.13 9.32
N LEU A 21 -10.31 -1.37 8.24
CA LEU A 21 -10.31 -1.87 6.87
C LEU A 21 -8.89 -1.79 6.33
N GLU A 22 -8.23 -2.94 6.15
CA GLU A 22 -6.86 -3.02 5.63
C GLU A 22 -6.78 -3.96 4.43
N GLY A 23 -5.71 -3.83 3.61
CA GLY A 23 -5.48 -4.68 2.44
C GLY A 23 -5.11 -3.88 1.21
N ASP A 24 -4.73 -4.57 0.13
CA ASP A 24 -4.17 -3.92 -1.06
C ASP A 24 -5.24 -3.42 -2.06
N ASP A 25 -6.51 -3.83 -1.93
CA ASP A 25 -7.58 -3.33 -2.80
C ASP A 25 -8.19 -2.04 -2.25
N LEU A 26 -7.68 -0.90 -2.75
CA LEU A 26 -8.14 0.43 -2.40
C LEU A 26 -9.64 0.60 -2.63
N GLN A 27 -10.16 0.10 -3.77
CA GLN A 27 -11.57 0.24 -4.13
C GLN A 27 -12.48 -0.52 -3.14
N SER A 28 -12.13 -1.76 -2.79
CA SER A 28 -12.89 -2.55 -1.83
C SER A 28 -12.94 -1.90 -0.44
N ARG A 29 -11.82 -1.31 0.00
CA ARG A 29 -11.77 -0.57 1.27
C ARG A 29 -12.67 0.67 1.23
N HIS A 30 -12.60 1.42 0.12
CA HIS A 30 -13.40 2.64 -0.05
C HIS A 30 -14.90 2.34 -0.15
N ASP A 31 -15.28 1.38 -1.00
CA ASP A 31 -16.68 0.96 -1.17
C ASP A 31 -17.28 0.49 0.16
N LEU A 32 -16.54 -0.35 0.90
CA LEU A 32 -17.01 -0.83 2.20
C LEU A 32 -17.14 0.30 3.23
N ALA A 33 -16.21 1.25 3.22
CA ALA A 33 -16.28 2.43 4.10
C ALA A 33 -17.53 3.28 3.82
N LEU A 34 -17.89 3.48 2.55
CA LEU A 34 -19.10 4.19 2.15
C LEU A 34 -20.38 3.43 2.58
N GLU A 35 -20.37 2.10 2.55
CA GLU A 35 -21.52 1.30 2.96
C GLU A 35 -21.87 1.48 4.45
N PHE A 36 -20.91 1.85 5.32
CA PHE A 36 -21.21 2.18 6.72
C PHE A 36 -22.15 3.38 6.88
N ALA A 37 -22.20 4.29 5.91
CA ALA A 37 -23.14 5.41 5.95
C ALA A 37 -24.62 4.95 5.93
N SER A 38 -24.90 3.76 5.39
CA SER A 38 -26.25 3.18 5.38
C SER A 38 -26.77 2.74 6.75
N LEU A 39 -25.92 2.76 7.79
CA LEU A 39 -26.35 2.60 9.20
C LEU A 39 -27.20 3.77 9.69
N VAL A 40 -27.22 4.86 8.95
CA VAL A 40 -27.94 6.09 9.23
C VAL A 40 -28.86 6.38 8.07
N ASP A 41 -30.12 6.73 8.36
CA ASP A 41 -31.09 7.14 7.35
C ASP A 41 -30.56 8.28 6.48
N GLU A 42 -30.78 8.24 5.18
CA GLU A 42 -30.20 9.17 4.20
C GLU A 42 -30.41 10.65 4.58
N GLY A 43 -31.60 11.01 5.07
CA GLY A 43 -31.92 12.37 5.50
C GLY A 43 -31.19 12.81 6.78
N LEU A 44 -30.56 11.89 7.52
CA LEU A 44 -29.86 12.17 8.76
C LEU A 44 -28.33 11.99 8.64
N GLN A 45 -27.84 11.54 7.49
CA GLN A 45 -26.42 11.29 7.26
C GLN A 45 -25.57 12.56 7.42
N ALA A 46 -26.05 13.71 6.95
CA ALA A 46 -25.35 14.99 7.06
C ALA A 46 -25.00 15.39 8.50
N PHE A 47 -25.75 14.87 9.49
CA PHE A 47 -25.53 15.17 10.92
C PHE A 47 -24.84 14.07 11.70
N ASN A 48 -24.78 12.85 11.12
CA ASN A 48 -24.33 11.66 11.86
C ASN A 48 -23.22 10.87 11.14
N VAL A 49 -22.87 11.22 9.91
CA VAL A 49 -21.77 10.60 9.17
C VAL A 49 -20.70 11.66 8.90
N GLU A 50 -19.50 11.44 9.42
CA GLU A 50 -18.39 12.36 9.27
C GLU A 50 -17.15 11.64 8.74
N SER A 51 -16.47 12.24 7.77
CA SER A 51 -15.27 11.70 7.15
C SER A 51 -14.07 12.59 7.41
N PHE A 52 -12.99 11.99 7.89
CA PHE A 52 -11.69 12.60 8.12
C PHE A 52 -10.68 12.06 7.11
N TYR A 53 -9.91 12.92 6.48
CA TYR A 53 -8.86 12.52 5.52
C TYR A 53 -7.49 12.79 6.14
N ALA A 54 -6.84 11.73 6.62
CA ALA A 54 -5.53 11.86 7.28
C ALA A 54 -4.42 12.36 6.35
N SER A 55 -4.64 12.35 5.04
CA SER A 55 -3.80 12.99 4.03
C SER A 55 -3.69 14.52 4.20
N GLU A 56 -4.68 15.17 4.81
CA GLU A 56 -4.68 16.60 5.08
C GLU A 56 -3.80 16.98 6.27
N ALA A 57 -3.47 16.04 7.15
CA ALA A 57 -2.66 16.23 8.35
C ALA A 57 -1.17 16.05 8.08
N ALA A 58 -0.55 16.95 7.30
CA ALA A 58 0.83 16.83 6.85
C ALA A 58 1.88 17.02 7.98
N THR A 59 1.55 17.80 9.03
CA THR A 59 2.46 18.11 10.14
C THR A 59 2.05 17.39 11.43
N ALA A 60 2.97 17.30 12.39
CA ALA A 60 2.68 16.71 13.71
C ALA A 60 1.53 17.46 14.41
N GLY A 61 1.56 18.80 14.43
CA GLY A 61 0.49 19.60 15.03
C GLY A 61 -0.86 19.43 14.33
N ALA A 62 -0.90 19.34 12.99
CA ALA A 62 -2.14 19.07 12.25
C ALA A 62 -2.70 17.68 12.56
N ARG A 63 -1.83 16.68 12.77
CA ARG A 63 -2.24 15.34 13.20
C ARG A 63 -2.88 15.38 14.60
N ASP A 64 -2.25 16.06 15.55
CA ASP A 64 -2.76 16.17 16.91
C ASP A 64 -4.13 16.87 16.92
N GLN A 65 -4.29 17.94 16.13
CA GLN A 65 -5.57 18.62 15.94
C GLN A 65 -6.62 17.70 15.31
N MET A 66 -6.26 16.93 14.30
CA MET A 66 -7.18 15.96 13.66
C MET A 66 -7.61 14.87 14.64
N ILE A 67 -6.69 14.31 15.45
CA ILE A 67 -7.03 13.34 16.49
C ILE A 67 -7.99 13.94 17.51
N ALA A 68 -7.75 15.18 17.95
CA ALA A 68 -8.63 15.87 18.89
C ALA A 68 -10.04 16.08 18.27
N ALA A 69 -10.13 16.51 17.02
CA ALA A 69 -11.41 16.66 16.31
C ALA A 69 -12.13 15.32 16.15
N LEU A 70 -11.40 14.27 15.74
CA LEU A 70 -11.91 12.90 15.61
C LEU A 70 -12.52 12.41 16.93
N LEU A 71 -11.84 12.61 18.06
CA LEU A 71 -12.32 12.22 19.39
C LEU A 71 -13.54 13.05 19.82
N ALA A 72 -13.54 14.36 19.57
CA ALA A 72 -14.68 15.23 19.86
C ALA A 72 -15.93 14.77 19.10
N THR A 73 -15.80 14.52 17.80
CA THR A 73 -16.88 13.99 16.95
C THR A 73 -17.36 12.62 17.43
N SER A 74 -16.43 11.73 17.78
CA SER A 74 -16.78 10.36 18.15
C SER A 74 -17.46 10.26 19.51
N ARG A 75 -17.24 11.22 20.41
CA ARG A 75 -17.89 11.36 21.73
C ARG A 75 -19.22 12.09 21.64
N THR A 76 -19.54 12.70 20.51
CA THR A 76 -20.80 13.41 20.33
C THR A 76 -21.93 12.45 20.06
N LEU A 77 -23.03 12.56 20.81
CA LEU A 77 -24.21 11.69 20.62
C LEU A 77 -24.80 11.84 19.21
N PRO A 78 -25.33 10.77 18.61
CA PRO A 78 -25.99 10.86 17.32
C PRO A 78 -27.26 11.73 17.40
N MET A 79 -27.50 12.50 16.33
CA MET A 79 -28.64 13.42 16.23
C MET A 79 -29.81 12.72 15.56
N MET A 80 -30.83 12.40 16.31
CA MET A 80 -32.07 11.75 15.82
C MET A 80 -31.85 10.42 15.08
N ALA A 81 -30.67 9.82 15.24
CA ALA A 81 -30.28 8.56 14.60
C ALA A 81 -29.87 7.53 15.68
N PRO A 82 -29.95 6.22 15.41
CA PRO A 82 -29.53 5.20 16.34
C PRO A 82 -28.02 5.14 16.55
N ARG A 83 -27.25 5.71 15.60
CA ARG A 83 -25.78 5.61 15.58
C ARG A 83 -25.14 6.79 14.84
N ARG A 84 -23.94 7.14 15.28
CA ARG A 84 -23.01 8.00 14.55
C ARG A 84 -21.98 7.15 13.84
N VAL A 85 -21.58 7.54 12.63
CA VAL A 85 -20.52 6.90 11.85
C VAL A 85 -19.40 7.90 11.61
N VAL A 86 -18.19 7.52 11.95
CA VAL A 86 -16.98 8.33 11.75
C VAL A 86 -15.98 7.53 10.94
N VAL A 87 -15.65 8.01 9.75
CA VAL A 87 -14.72 7.34 8.83
C VAL A 87 -13.41 8.10 8.75
N VAL A 88 -12.30 7.41 8.93
CA VAL A 88 -10.95 7.97 8.82
C VAL A 88 -10.27 7.36 7.60
N HIS A 89 -10.15 8.13 6.52
CA HIS A 89 -9.46 7.76 5.30
C HIS A 89 -7.95 7.99 5.42
N ASP A 90 -7.15 7.22 4.67
CA ASP A 90 -5.68 7.27 4.68
C ASP A 90 -5.08 7.13 6.10
N ALA A 91 -5.73 6.32 6.94
CA ALA A 91 -5.44 6.24 8.36
C ALA A 91 -3.98 5.82 8.65
N GLU A 92 -3.25 5.23 7.72
CA GLU A 92 -1.82 4.95 7.85
C GLU A 92 -0.99 6.22 8.09
N ARG A 93 -1.42 7.38 7.58
CA ARG A 93 -0.74 8.65 7.82
C ARG A 93 -0.93 9.17 9.24
N LEU A 94 -2.06 8.86 9.85
CA LEU A 94 -2.36 9.18 11.23
C LEU A 94 -1.71 8.20 12.21
N LEU A 95 -1.84 6.89 11.92
CA LEU A 95 -1.45 5.80 12.79
C LEU A 95 0.05 5.46 12.71
N SER A 96 0.66 5.65 11.54
CA SER A 96 2.06 5.29 11.24
C SER A 96 2.75 6.39 10.42
N PRO A 97 2.86 7.63 10.93
CA PRO A 97 3.48 8.71 10.16
C PRO A 97 4.93 8.34 9.81
N ARG A 98 5.32 8.55 8.56
CA ARG A 98 6.72 8.46 8.14
C ARG A 98 7.50 9.53 8.88
N ARG A 99 8.65 9.18 9.51
CA ARG A 99 9.58 10.16 10.06
C ARG A 99 10.08 11.00 8.88
N ALA A 100 9.70 12.27 8.83
CA ALA A 100 10.41 13.24 8.01
C ALA A 100 11.82 13.36 8.57
N LYS A 101 12.86 13.35 7.74
CA LYS A 101 14.27 13.52 8.14
C LYS A 101 14.55 14.91 8.74
N ASP A 102 13.57 15.80 8.74
CA ASP A 102 13.73 17.21 9.11
C ASP A 102 13.13 17.58 10.48
N ASP A 103 12.54 16.63 11.24
CA ASP A 103 11.99 16.88 12.57
C ASP A 103 13.06 16.74 13.71
N GLU A 104 14.36 16.60 13.38
CA GLU A 104 15.44 16.53 14.39
C GLU A 104 15.78 17.88 15.07
N ALA A 105 15.02 18.94 14.82
CA ALA A 105 15.38 20.30 15.30
C ALA A 105 14.55 20.81 16.48
N GLN A 106 13.81 19.99 17.22
CA GLN A 106 13.16 20.42 18.49
C GLN A 106 13.18 19.35 19.58
N GLU A 107 14.33 18.75 19.85
CA GLU A 107 14.61 18.26 21.20
C GLU A 107 15.06 19.45 22.05
N SER A 108 14.15 19.98 22.85
CA SER A 108 14.51 20.88 23.93
C SER A 108 15.46 20.21 24.91
N PRO A 109 16.52 20.91 25.42
CA PRO A 109 17.50 20.32 26.30
C PRO A 109 16.85 19.76 27.56
N ALA A 110 17.25 18.60 27.99
CA ALA A 110 16.84 17.96 29.23
C ALA A 110 17.17 18.86 30.42
N GLU A 111 16.16 19.42 31.10
CA GLU A 111 16.32 19.99 32.41
C GLU A 111 16.43 18.92 33.50
N PRO A 112 17.22 19.14 34.57
CA PRO A 112 17.54 18.10 35.54
C PRO A 112 16.33 17.73 36.41
N ALA A 113 16.24 16.44 36.69
CA ALA A 113 15.24 15.79 37.54
C ALA A 113 15.10 16.45 38.92
N GLY A 114 13.90 16.92 39.25
CA GLY A 114 13.67 17.41 40.61
C GLY A 114 12.38 18.18 40.88
N ARG A 115 11.30 18.00 40.11
CA ARG A 115 9.98 18.50 40.53
C ARG A 115 8.90 17.47 40.22
N LYS A 116 8.05 17.10 41.19
CA LYS A 116 6.84 16.31 41.02
C LYS A 116 5.98 16.99 39.93
N ARG A 117 6.00 16.43 38.71
CA ARG A 117 5.17 16.89 37.59
C ARG A 117 3.70 16.65 37.98
N LYS A 118 2.93 17.75 38.12
CA LYS A 118 1.47 17.68 37.91
C LYS A 118 1.28 16.93 36.58
N ALA A 119 0.37 15.96 36.57
CA ALA A 119 0.10 15.16 35.37
C ALA A 119 -0.10 16.12 34.19
N ALA A 120 0.79 16.05 33.21
CA ALA A 120 0.62 16.77 31.95
C ALA A 120 -0.66 16.23 31.30
N PRO A 121 -1.46 17.03 30.60
CA PRO A 121 -2.59 16.53 29.86
C PRO A 121 -2.12 15.42 28.93
N ALA A 122 -2.90 14.32 28.82
CA ALA A 122 -2.59 13.21 27.95
C ALA A 122 -2.41 13.72 26.51
N SER A 123 -1.45 13.16 25.80
CA SER A 123 -1.29 13.53 24.39
C SER A 123 -2.52 13.06 23.58
N PRO A 124 -2.89 13.74 22.47
CA PRO A 124 -4.02 13.31 21.64
C PRO A 124 -3.94 11.83 21.21
N VAL A 125 -2.73 11.32 20.99
CA VAL A 125 -2.48 9.91 20.67
C VAL A 125 -2.83 9.00 21.86
N GLU A 126 -2.46 9.37 23.09
CA GLU A 126 -2.82 8.60 24.29
C GLU A 126 -4.33 8.64 24.55
N GLU A 127 -4.98 9.77 24.25
CA GLU A 127 -6.45 9.87 24.34
C GLU A 127 -7.14 8.98 23.29
N LEU A 128 -6.58 8.89 22.07
CA LEU A 128 -7.12 7.97 21.05
C LEU A 128 -6.93 6.50 21.45
N GLU A 129 -5.77 6.13 22.03
CA GLU A 129 -5.55 4.80 22.58
C GLU A 129 -6.59 4.46 23.66
N ALA A 130 -6.83 5.37 24.59
CA ALA A 130 -7.84 5.18 25.63
C ALA A 130 -9.27 5.09 25.08
N TYR A 131 -9.60 5.86 24.05
CA TYR A 131 -10.88 5.76 23.34
C TYR A 131 -11.06 4.40 22.65
N LEU A 132 -10.03 3.88 22.01
CA LEU A 132 -10.07 2.58 21.34
C LEU A 132 -10.29 1.41 22.34
N GLU A 133 -9.82 1.56 23.58
CA GLU A 133 -10.07 0.59 24.65
C GLU A 133 -11.52 0.65 25.15
N HIS A 134 -12.13 1.83 25.18
CA HIS A 134 -13.47 2.09 25.68
C HIS A 134 -14.26 2.98 24.72
N PRO A 135 -14.61 2.46 23.52
CA PRO A 135 -15.30 3.25 22.51
C PRO A 135 -16.75 3.54 22.89
N GLU A 136 -17.27 4.68 22.41
CA GLU A 136 -18.68 5.04 22.61
C GLU A 136 -19.62 4.02 21.92
N PRO A 137 -20.60 3.48 22.63
CA PRO A 137 -21.45 2.39 22.10
C PRO A 137 -22.37 2.83 20.96
N MET A 138 -22.69 4.12 20.87
CA MET A 138 -23.53 4.68 19.82
C MET A 138 -22.74 5.24 18.63
N THR A 139 -21.43 5.05 18.62
CA THR A 139 -20.55 5.48 17.52
C THR A 139 -19.91 4.25 16.86
N THR A 140 -19.86 4.25 15.54
CA THR A 140 -19.03 3.31 14.76
C THR A 140 -17.90 4.09 14.13
N MET A 141 -16.68 3.81 14.55
CA MET A 141 -15.46 4.39 13.99
C MET A 141 -14.84 3.42 13.00
N VAL A 142 -14.53 3.89 11.78
CA VAL A 142 -14.01 3.07 10.69
C VAL A 142 -12.68 3.65 10.22
N PHE A 143 -11.59 2.94 10.46
CA PHE A 143 -10.28 3.29 9.93
C PHE A 143 -10.05 2.59 8.59
N VAL A 144 -9.78 3.37 7.54
CA VAL A 144 -9.43 2.88 6.20
C VAL A 144 -7.95 3.10 6.01
N ALA A 145 -7.18 2.01 5.98
CA ALA A 145 -5.72 2.08 5.93
C ALA A 145 -5.13 1.17 4.85
N GLY A 146 -4.04 1.63 4.24
CA GLY A 146 -3.15 0.81 3.43
C GLY A 146 -2.24 -0.04 4.30
N ALA A 147 -0.94 -0.07 3.96
CA ALA A 147 0.05 -0.77 4.76
C ALA A 147 0.31 -0.04 6.09
N LEU A 148 0.10 -0.74 7.21
CA LEU A 148 0.35 -0.24 8.56
C LEU A 148 1.63 -0.85 9.15
N ASP A 149 2.44 -0.02 9.83
CA ASP A 149 3.58 -0.50 10.61
C ASP A 149 3.09 -1.18 11.90
N ALA A 150 3.13 -2.52 11.90
CA ALA A 150 2.68 -3.35 13.02
C ALA A 150 3.48 -3.12 14.33
N ASN A 151 4.64 -2.47 14.27
CA ASN A 151 5.46 -2.20 15.47
C ASN A 151 4.95 -0.98 16.27
N ARG A 152 4.18 -0.11 15.65
CA ARG A 152 3.65 1.09 16.31
C ARG A 152 2.64 0.73 17.40
N ARG A 153 2.77 1.40 18.57
CA ARG A 153 1.93 1.17 19.74
C ARG A 153 0.45 1.38 19.41
N LEU A 154 0.10 2.51 18.78
CA LEU A 154 -1.28 2.83 18.41
C LEU A 154 -1.87 1.79 17.44
N VAL A 155 -1.09 1.28 16.47
CA VAL A 155 -1.53 0.22 15.55
C VAL A 155 -1.79 -1.09 16.31
N LYS A 156 -0.95 -1.43 17.30
CA LYS A 156 -1.17 -2.61 18.15
C LYS A 156 -2.45 -2.50 18.97
N VAL A 157 -2.70 -1.32 19.57
CA VAL A 157 -3.93 -1.05 20.34
C VAL A 157 -5.14 -1.14 19.41
N LEU A 158 -5.09 -0.48 18.24
CA LEU A 158 -6.18 -0.54 17.26
C LEU A 158 -6.49 -1.98 16.85
N ARG A 159 -5.49 -2.77 16.44
CA ARG A 159 -5.70 -4.17 16.03
C ARG A 159 -6.24 -5.08 17.15
N LYS A 160 -5.93 -4.75 18.41
CA LYS A 160 -6.43 -5.50 19.55
C LYS A 160 -7.92 -5.24 19.82
N HIS A 161 -8.39 -4.02 19.61
CA HIS A 161 -9.74 -3.59 19.98
C HIS A 161 -10.69 -3.42 18.79
N ALA A 162 -10.18 -3.25 17.58
CA ALA A 162 -10.99 -3.12 16.37
C ALA A 162 -11.31 -4.46 15.72
N THR A 163 -12.44 -4.51 15.03
CA THR A 163 -12.75 -5.58 14.08
C THR A 163 -11.92 -5.36 12.82
N VAL A 164 -10.86 -6.17 12.64
CA VAL A 164 -9.99 -6.09 11.45
C VAL A 164 -10.65 -6.77 10.26
N VAL A 165 -10.76 -6.04 9.14
CA VAL A 165 -11.36 -6.49 7.88
C VAL A 165 -10.30 -6.50 6.79
N ASP A 166 -10.03 -7.67 6.24
CA ASP A 166 -9.10 -7.84 5.12
C ASP A 166 -9.83 -7.60 3.78
N CYS A 167 -9.51 -6.48 3.16
CA CYS A 167 -10.05 -6.04 1.86
C CYS A 167 -9.10 -6.33 0.69
N GLY A 168 -7.99 -7.05 0.93
CA GLY A 168 -6.95 -7.19 -0.09
C GLY A 168 -6.74 -8.61 -0.62
N SER A 169 -7.23 -9.63 0.09
CA SER A 169 -6.98 -11.02 -0.28
C SER A 169 -8.26 -11.85 -0.45
N LEU A 170 -8.25 -12.70 -1.48
CA LEU A 170 -9.28 -13.73 -1.67
C LEU A 170 -8.82 -15.02 -0.99
N ALA A 171 -9.78 -15.79 -0.47
CA ALA A 171 -9.47 -16.98 0.30
C ALA A 171 -9.01 -18.15 -0.58
N SER A 172 -9.41 -18.18 -1.86
CA SER A 172 -9.11 -19.28 -2.78
C SER A 172 -9.17 -18.85 -4.24
N ALA A 173 -8.55 -19.65 -5.11
CA ALA A 173 -8.66 -19.52 -6.56
C ALA A 173 -10.11 -19.67 -7.07
N ALA A 174 -10.92 -20.46 -6.37
CA ALA A 174 -12.34 -20.60 -6.70
C ALA A 174 -13.10 -19.28 -6.46
N GLU A 175 -12.87 -18.63 -5.30
CA GLU A 175 -13.44 -17.31 -4.99
C GLU A 175 -12.98 -16.25 -5.99
N ALA A 176 -11.69 -16.25 -6.33
CA ALA A 176 -11.14 -15.35 -7.33
C ALA A 176 -11.78 -15.56 -8.72
N SER A 177 -11.96 -16.81 -9.13
CA SER A 177 -12.64 -17.14 -10.41
C SER A 177 -14.09 -16.66 -10.45
N VAL A 178 -14.82 -16.79 -9.34
CA VAL A 178 -16.20 -16.28 -9.23
C VAL A 178 -16.21 -14.75 -9.33
N TRP A 179 -15.30 -14.08 -8.63
CA TRP A 179 -15.19 -12.63 -8.67
C TRP A 179 -14.87 -12.11 -10.07
N ILE A 180 -13.87 -12.74 -10.76
CA ILE A 180 -13.46 -12.36 -12.12
C ILE A 180 -14.64 -12.50 -13.09
N ARG A 181 -15.34 -13.64 -13.09
CA ARG A 181 -16.50 -13.86 -13.96
C ARG A 181 -17.58 -12.80 -13.73
N LYS A 182 -17.95 -12.56 -12.48
CA LYS A 182 -18.96 -11.56 -12.11
C LYS A 182 -18.55 -10.14 -12.53
N ARG A 183 -17.24 -9.83 -12.53
CA ARG A 183 -16.75 -8.53 -13.00
C ARG A 183 -16.84 -8.41 -14.51
N LEU A 184 -16.45 -9.46 -15.25
CA LEU A 184 -16.51 -9.50 -16.71
C LEU A 184 -17.94 -9.53 -17.26
N GLU A 185 -18.87 -10.21 -16.56
CA GLU A 185 -20.30 -10.22 -16.91
C GLU A 185 -20.93 -8.83 -16.99
N LYS A 186 -20.44 -7.86 -16.22
CA LYS A 186 -20.94 -6.47 -16.29
C LYS A 186 -20.66 -5.80 -17.64
N ASP A 187 -19.65 -6.27 -18.34
CA ASP A 187 -19.23 -5.76 -19.64
C ASP A 187 -19.52 -6.78 -20.75
N GLU A 188 -20.46 -7.74 -20.48
CA GLU A 188 -20.91 -8.79 -21.40
C GLU A 188 -19.77 -9.70 -21.90
N LEU A 189 -18.67 -9.78 -21.14
CA LEU A 189 -17.50 -10.60 -21.46
C LEU A 189 -17.53 -11.94 -20.71
N THR A 190 -17.06 -12.98 -21.40
CA THR A 190 -16.75 -14.27 -20.76
C THR A 190 -15.24 -14.48 -20.71
N ILE A 191 -14.77 -15.50 -19.98
CA ILE A 191 -13.36 -15.87 -19.91
C ILE A 191 -13.24 -17.39 -20.01
N ASP A 192 -12.33 -17.87 -20.86
CA ASP A 192 -12.06 -19.30 -20.98
C ASP A 192 -11.24 -19.83 -19.76
N ALA A 193 -11.27 -21.16 -19.57
CA ALA A 193 -10.64 -21.77 -18.40
C ALA A 193 -9.12 -21.60 -18.38
N ARG A 194 -8.48 -21.52 -19.54
CA ARG A 194 -7.04 -21.39 -19.68
C ARG A 194 -6.58 -19.96 -19.43
N ALA A 195 -7.32 -18.97 -19.97
CA ALA A 195 -7.14 -17.57 -19.67
C ALA A 195 -7.31 -17.28 -18.16
N MET A 196 -8.35 -17.87 -17.53
CA MET A 196 -8.56 -17.78 -16.09
C MET A 196 -7.36 -18.31 -15.29
N ALA A 197 -6.82 -19.48 -15.66
CA ALA A 197 -5.68 -20.06 -14.96
C ALA A 197 -4.43 -19.17 -15.07
N LEU A 198 -4.13 -18.66 -16.27
CA LEU A 198 -2.99 -17.76 -16.50
C LEU A 198 -3.13 -16.42 -15.75
N LEU A 199 -4.34 -15.85 -15.73
CA LEU A 199 -4.61 -14.63 -14.98
C LEU A 199 -4.36 -14.82 -13.49
N LEU A 200 -4.84 -15.93 -12.92
CA LEU A 200 -4.63 -16.24 -11.49
C LEU A 200 -3.17 -16.59 -11.17
N GLU A 201 -2.45 -17.21 -12.10
CA GLU A 201 -1.01 -17.47 -11.96
C GLU A 201 -0.23 -16.15 -11.88
N ALA A 202 -0.56 -15.18 -12.74
CA ALA A 202 0.12 -13.90 -12.79
C ALA A 202 -0.24 -12.95 -11.63
N THR A 203 -1.50 -12.95 -11.17
CA THR A 203 -1.99 -12.02 -10.14
C THR A 203 -1.99 -12.60 -8.73
N GLY A 204 -1.94 -13.92 -8.61
CA GLY A 204 -2.18 -14.62 -7.35
C GLY A 204 -3.61 -14.41 -6.84
N LEU A 205 -3.76 -14.35 -5.51
CA LEU A 205 -5.04 -14.11 -4.84
C LEU A 205 -5.20 -12.65 -4.36
N ASN A 206 -4.37 -11.74 -4.87
CA ASN A 206 -4.44 -10.32 -4.54
C ASN A 206 -5.58 -9.66 -5.34
N LEU A 207 -6.62 -9.23 -4.64
CA LEU A 207 -7.82 -8.65 -5.28
C LEU A 207 -7.53 -7.35 -6.03
N GLY A 208 -6.64 -6.50 -5.49
CA GLY A 208 -6.26 -5.25 -6.14
C GLY A 208 -5.56 -5.49 -7.49
N ARG A 209 -4.63 -6.47 -7.54
CA ARG A 209 -3.97 -6.88 -8.79
C ARG A 209 -4.96 -7.50 -9.77
N ILE A 210 -5.80 -8.44 -9.29
CA ILE A 210 -6.83 -9.07 -10.13
C ILE A 210 -7.74 -7.99 -10.75
N ARG A 211 -8.20 -7.03 -9.96
CA ARG A 211 -9.05 -5.92 -10.45
C ARG A 211 -8.33 -5.12 -11.53
N ALA A 212 -7.10 -4.68 -11.27
CA ALA A 212 -6.33 -3.87 -12.20
C ALA A 212 -6.13 -4.60 -13.55
N GLU A 213 -5.82 -5.89 -13.52
CA GLU A 213 -5.62 -6.68 -14.73
C GLU A 213 -6.95 -6.96 -15.45
N VAL A 214 -8.03 -7.27 -14.72
CA VAL A 214 -9.35 -7.46 -15.31
C VAL A 214 -9.87 -6.18 -15.96
N ASP A 215 -9.68 -5.02 -15.36
CA ASP A 215 -10.09 -3.73 -15.93
C ASP A 215 -9.33 -3.42 -17.23
N LYS A 216 -8.02 -3.75 -17.32
CA LYS A 216 -7.26 -3.67 -18.57
C LYS A 216 -7.80 -4.65 -19.63
N LEU A 217 -8.10 -5.89 -19.22
CA LEU A 217 -8.66 -6.92 -20.12
C LEU A 217 -10.01 -6.51 -20.70
N VAL A 218 -10.89 -5.89 -19.91
CA VAL A 218 -12.18 -5.34 -20.37
C VAL A 218 -11.95 -4.32 -21.49
N LEU A 219 -11.00 -3.41 -21.30
CA LEU A 219 -10.69 -2.38 -22.30
C LEU A 219 -10.06 -2.98 -23.57
N TYR A 220 -9.18 -3.97 -23.42
CA TYR A 220 -8.47 -4.59 -24.54
C TYR A 220 -9.37 -5.52 -25.35
N ALA A 221 -10.26 -6.26 -24.70
CA ALA A 221 -11.21 -7.17 -25.36
C ALA A 221 -12.50 -6.45 -25.80
N ALA A 222 -12.54 -5.11 -25.79
CA ALA A 222 -13.72 -4.35 -26.19
C ALA A 222 -14.10 -4.67 -27.64
N GLY A 223 -15.33 -5.20 -27.82
CA GLY A 223 -15.83 -5.65 -29.13
C GLY A 223 -15.71 -7.15 -29.39
N GLU A 224 -15.10 -7.91 -28.46
CA GLU A 224 -15.08 -9.38 -28.47
C GLU A 224 -16.08 -9.94 -27.43
N ALA A 225 -16.45 -11.23 -27.59
CA ALA A 225 -17.39 -11.86 -26.66
C ALA A 225 -16.67 -12.58 -25.48
N ALA A 226 -15.37 -12.84 -25.61
CA ALA A 226 -14.63 -13.62 -24.65
C ALA A 226 -13.16 -13.18 -24.50
N VAL A 227 -12.68 -13.18 -23.27
CA VAL A 227 -11.26 -13.05 -22.93
C VAL A 227 -10.57 -14.40 -23.14
N SER A 228 -9.62 -14.46 -24.06
CA SER A 228 -8.84 -15.65 -24.41
C SER A 228 -7.44 -15.64 -23.80
N GLU A 229 -6.74 -16.78 -23.85
CA GLU A 229 -5.34 -16.92 -23.47
C GLU A 229 -4.44 -15.87 -24.16
N ARG A 230 -4.72 -15.56 -25.43
CA ARG A 230 -3.97 -14.56 -26.19
C ARG A 230 -4.04 -13.18 -25.53
N HIS A 231 -5.23 -12.74 -25.11
CA HIS A 231 -5.41 -11.44 -24.43
C HIS A 231 -4.60 -11.35 -23.14
N ILE A 232 -4.53 -12.46 -22.38
CA ILE A 232 -3.73 -12.52 -21.16
C ILE A 232 -2.24 -12.38 -21.48
N ARG A 233 -1.75 -13.09 -22.49
CA ARG A 233 -0.33 -13.03 -22.88
C ARG A 233 0.09 -11.69 -23.46
N ASP A 234 -0.79 -11.04 -24.21
CA ASP A 234 -0.50 -9.75 -24.83
C ASP A 234 -0.49 -8.60 -23.82
N LEU A 235 -1.31 -8.69 -22.74
CA LEU A 235 -1.47 -7.63 -21.75
C LEU A 235 -0.69 -7.82 -20.45
N LEU A 236 -0.59 -9.05 -20.00
CA LEU A 236 0.22 -9.35 -18.85
C LEU A 236 1.69 -9.37 -19.32
N VAL A 237 2.28 -8.20 -19.36
CA VAL A 237 3.74 -8.11 -19.32
C VAL A 237 4.15 -8.92 -18.10
N PRO A 238 4.93 -10.01 -18.25
CA PRO A 238 5.34 -10.80 -17.11
C PRO A 238 6.01 -9.85 -16.12
N GLU A 239 5.40 -9.63 -14.95
CA GLU A 239 6.18 -9.24 -13.79
C GLU A 239 7.27 -10.30 -13.74
N GLN A 240 8.51 -9.91 -13.98
CA GLN A 240 9.64 -10.81 -14.04
C GLN A 240 9.55 -11.75 -12.85
N GLU A 241 9.39 -13.05 -13.12
CA GLU A 241 9.32 -14.06 -12.07
C GLU A 241 10.45 -13.84 -11.06
N PRO A 242 10.26 -14.15 -9.76
CA PRO A 242 11.32 -14.02 -8.75
C PRO A 242 12.51 -14.95 -9.00
N GLY A 243 12.82 -15.30 -10.23
CA GLY A 243 13.93 -16.13 -10.70
C GLY A 243 14.63 -15.54 -11.91
N GLU A 244 13.96 -14.75 -12.73
CA GLU A 244 14.52 -14.09 -13.89
C GLU A 244 14.68 -12.60 -13.58
N GLY A 245 15.85 -12.24 -13.04
CA GLY A 245 16.23 -10.85 -12.85
C GLY A 245 16.38 -10.12 -14.20
N PRO A 246 16.39 -8.79 -14.19
CA PRO A 246 16.58 -7.99 -15.40
C PRO A 246 17.85 -8.41 -16.14
N ALA A 247 17.82 -8.49 -17.47
CA ALA A 247 18.88 -9.06 -18.30
C ALA A 247 20.28 -8.50 -17.97
N VAL A 248 20.37 -7.17 -17.77
CA VAL A 248 21.62 -6.52 -17.30
C VAL A 248 22.00 -7.00 -15.91
N GLY A 249 21.05 -7.08 -14.97
CA GLY A 249 21.30 -7.54 -13.60
C GLY A 249 21.75 -9.01 -13.54
N MET A 250 21.14 -9.86 -14.38
CA MET A 250 21.53 -11.26 -14.52
C MET A 250 22.98 -11.40 -15.00
N ALA A 251 23.33 -10.68 -16.06
CA ALA A 251 24.68 -10.69 -16.60
C ALA A 251 25.72 -10.17 -15.58
N VAL A 252 25.37 -9.15 -14.79
CA VAL A 252 26.22 -8.67 -13.68
C VAL A 252 26.40 -9.73 -12.59
N ARG A 253 25.29 -10.40 -12.19
CA ARG A 253 25.34 -11.51 -11.21
C ARG A 253 26.24 -12.65 -11.66
N GLU A 254 26.23 -12.96 -12.95
CA GLU A 254 27.05 -14.01 -13.57
C GLU A 254 28.50 -13.57 -13.80
N GLY A 255 28.79 -12.27 -13.68
CA GLY A 255 30.12 -11.70 -13.93
C GLY A 255 30.45 -11.60 -15.43
N ASP A 256 29.46 -11.72 -16.31
CA ASP A 256 29.63 -11.59 -17.77
C ASP A 256 29.57 -10.12 -18.21
N ALA A 257 30.72 -9.46 -18.16
CA ALA A 257 30.87 -8.06 -18.56
C ALA A 257 30.44 -7.82 -20.02
N ARG A 258 30.74 -8.75 -20.93
CA ARG A 258 30.40 -8.60 -22.35
C ARG A 258 28.89 -8.63 -22.59
N ARG A 259 28.19 -9.55 -21.92
CA ARG A 259 26.73 -9.64 -21.98
C ARG A 259 26.11 -8.43 -21.31
N ALA A 260 26.57 -8.06 -20.11
CA ALA A 260 26.04 -6.92 -19.36
C ALA A 260 26.16 -5.60 -20.14
N LEU A 261 27.28 -5.33 -20.82
CA LEU A 261 27.45 -4.15 -21.64
C LEU A 261 26.54 -4.15 -22.89
N ARG A 262 26.33 -5.30 -23.53
CA ARG A 262 25.41 -5.40 -24.67
C ARG A 262 23.96 -5.12 -24.27
N GLU A 263 23.50 -5.71 -23.18
CA GLU A 263 22.15 -5.49 -22.65
C GLU A 263 21.97 -4.03 -22.19
N LEU A 264 22.99 -3.46 -21.54
CA LEU A 264 23.00 -2.04 -21.15
C LEU A 264 22.87 -1.13 -22.38
N ALA A 265 23.67 -1.36 -23.41
CA ALA A 265 23.62 -0.57 -24.65
C ALA A 265 22.25 -0.67 -25.32
N ALA A 266 21.67 -1.88 -25.42
CA ALA A 266 20.35 -2.08 -26.01
C ALA A 266 19.24 -1.31 -25.25
N LEU A 267 19.28 -1.28 -23.92
CA LEU A 267 18.30 -0.52 -23.12
C LEU A 267 18.46 0.99 -23.31
N LEU A 268 19.69 1.49 -23.31
CA LEU A 268 19.95 2.93 -23.50
C LEU A 268 19.60 3.38 -24.93
N ASP A 269 19.90 2.57 -25.95
CA ASP A 269 19.56 2.84 -27.33
C ASP A 269 18.04 2.75 -27.59
N ALA A 270 17.31 1.95 -26.81
CA ALA A 270 15.84 1.90 -26.77
C ALA A 270 15.21 3.09 -26.01
N GLY A 271 16.02 4.01 -25.47
CA GLY A 271 15.53 5.21 -24.77
C GLY A 271 15.12 4.96 -23.31
N VAL A 272 15.50 3.83 -22.70
CA VAL A 272 15.24 3.58 -21.28
C VAL A 272 16.07 4.54 -20.44
N ALA A 273 15.41 5.21 -19.48
CA ALA A 273 16.09 6.16 -18.60
C ALA A 273 17.19 5.48 -17.76
N PRO A 274 18.34 6.16 -17.50
CA PRO A 274 19.48 5.55 -16.81
C PRO A 274 19.23 5.09 -15.38
N LEU A 275 18.37 5.77 -14.60
CA LEU A 275 18.08 5.41 -13.20
C LEU A 275 17.38 4.05 -13.03
N PRO A 276 16.34 3.69 -13.80
CA PRO A 276 15.79 2.33 -13.84
C PRO A 276 16.84 1.26 -14.17
N ILE A 277 17.76 1.54 -15.12
CA ILE A 277 18.84 0.60 -15.47
C ILE A 277 19.80 0.41 -14.30
N LEU A 278 20.16 1.48 -13.58
CA LEU A 278 20.95 1.39 -12.36
C LEU A 278 20.27 0.50 -11.29
N GLY A 279 18.93 0.57 -11.20
CA GLY A 279 18.13 -0.32 -10.34
C GLY A 279 18.30 -1.79 -10.70
N GLN A 280 18.37 -2.12 -11.99
CA GLN A 280 18.63 -3.47 -12.48
C GLN A 280 20.04 -3.95 -12.12
N ILE A 281 21.07 -3.10 -12.30
CA ILE A 281 22.45 -3.40 -11.94
C ILE A 281 22.56 -3.60 -10.42
N ARG A 282 21.89 -2.78 -9.61
CA ARG A 282 21.81 -2.91 -8.15
C ARG A 282 21.26 -4.27 -7.73
N TRP A 283 20.20 -4.75 -8.40
CA TRP A 283 19.64 -6.07 -8.16
C TRP A 283 20.74 -7.16 -8.39
N GLY A 284 21.42 -7.16 -9.53
CA GLY A 284 22.49 -8.10 -9.84
C GLY A 284 23.66 -8.04 -8.84
N ALA A 285 24.08 -6.83 -8.45
CA ALA A 285 25.13 -6.59 -7.46
C ALA A 285 24.79 -7.21 -6.08
N GLY A 286 23.52 -7.25 -5.69
CA GLY A 286 23.07 -7.88 -4.44
C GLY A 286 23.22 -9.40 -4.39
N TYR A 287 23.42 -10.05 -5.54
CA TYR A 287 23.59 -11.51 -5.66
C TYR A 287 24.96 -11.95 -6.14
N LEU A 288 25.97 -11.06 -6.14
CA LEU A 288 27.34 -11.39 -6.53
C LEU A 288 27.94 -12.48 -5.62
N ARG A 289 28.78 -13.32 -6.22
CA ARG A 289 29.52 -14.35 -5.48
C ARG A 289 31.03 -14.12 -5.62
N PRO A 290 31.81 -14.30 -4.53
CA PRO A 290 31.35 -14.63 -3.16
C PRO A 290 30.58 -13.47 -2.52
N SER A 291 29.71 -13.77 -1.55
CA SER A 291 28.83 -12.77 -0.90
C SER A 291 29.59 -11.64 -0.20
N ALA A 292 30.85 -11.86 0.16
CA ALA A 292 31.75 -10.83 0.71
C ALA A 292 31.97 -9.63 -0.24
N ARG A 293 31.70 -9.78 -1.55
CA ARG A 293 31.78 -8.70 -2.55
C ARG A 293 30.57 -7.78 -2.54
N VAL A 294 29.43 -8.25 -2.02
CA VAL A 294 28.15 -7.51 -2.10
C VAL A 294 28.22 -6.13 -1.44
N PRO A 295 28.76 -5.94 -0.22
CA PRO A 295 28.86 -4.60 0.38
C PRO A 295 29.66 -3.61 -0.47
N TRP A 296 30.79 -4.07 -1.03
CA TRP A 296 31.61 -3.26 -1.94
C TRP A 296 30.84 -2.90 -3.22
N ALA A 297 30.17 -3.87 -3.84
CA ALA A 297 29.40 -3.67 -5.06
C ALA A 297 28.26 -2.68 -4.86
N LEU A 298 27.50 -2.80 -3.75
CA LEU A 298 26.45 -1.86 -3.40
C LEU A 298 26.98 -0.44 -3.12
N GLY A 299 28.18 -0.33 -2.54
CA GLY A 299 28.88 0.94 -2.37
C GLY A 299 29.20 1.61 -3.72
N ARG A 300 29.63 0.84 -4.72
CA ARG A 300 29.89 1.35 -6.08
C ARG A 300 28.60 1.79 -6.80
N VAL A 301 27.52 1.04 -6.62
CA VAL A 301 26.20 1.42 -7.13
C VAL A 301 25.73 2.74 -6.52
N LEU A 302 25.89 2.91 -5.20
CA LEU A 302 25.52 4.15 -4.50
C LEU A 302 26.34 5.35 -5.00
N ASP A 303 27.67 5.19 -5.16
CA ASP A 303 28.53 6.24 -5.70
C ASP A 303 28.10 6.65 -7.12
N THR A 304 27.76 5.69 -7.97
CA THR A 304 27.25 5.94 -9.31
C THR A 304 25.91 6.67 -9.28
N ASP A 305 24.98 6.30 -8.39
CA ASP A 305 23.69 6.99 -8.20
C ASP A 305 23.89 8.46 -7.81
N LEU A 306 24.77 8.72 -6.85
CA LEU A 306 25.10 10.08 -6.43
C LEU A 306 25.70 10.91 -7.58
N ARG A 307 26.64 10.35 -8.34
CA ARG A 307 27.26 11.03 -9.48
C ARG A 307 26.25 11.35 -10.58
N MET A 308 25.35 10.43 -10.90
CA MET A 308 24.28 10.66 -11.88
C MET A 308 23.31 11.77 -11.43
N LYS A 309 22.99 11.85 -10.13
CA LYS A 309 22.09 12.87 -9.55
C LYS A 309 22.75 14.24 -9.41
N THR A 310 24.08 14.29 -9.29
CA THR A 310 24.83 15.55 -9.18
C THR A 310 25.41 16.02 -10.52
N SER A 311 25.01 15.40 -11.65
CA SER A 311 25.49 15.71 -12.99
C SER A 311 27.03 15.61 -13.16
N ALA A 312 27.66 14.70 -12.39
CA ALA A 312 29.11 14.50 -12.39
C ALA A 312 29.60 13.57 -13.52
N GLY A 313 28.96 13.60 -14.69
CA GLY A 313 29.36 12.85 -15.87
C GLY A 313 28.18 12.39 -16.75
N ASP A 314 28.52 11.84 -17.94
CA ASP A 314 27.53 11.22 -18.82
C ASP A 314 26.97 9.95 -18.16
N PRO A 315 25.64 9.84 -17.97
CA PRO A 315 25.00 8.66 -17.36
C PRO A 315 25.36 7.34 -18.06
N ARG A 316 25.47 7.32 -19.39
CA ARG A 316 25.86 6.14 -20.15
C ARG A 316 27.25 5.67 -19.75
N HIS A 317 28.20 6.57 -19.75
CA HIS A 317 29.58 6.25 -19.38
C HIS A 317 29.70 5.78 -17.92
N LEU A 318 28.96 6.41 -17.00
CA LEU A 318 28.94 6.02 -15.59
C LEU A 318 28.42 4.59 -15.39
N LEU A 319 27.37 4.20 -16.11
CA LEU A 319 26.80 2.85 -16.04
C LEU A 319 27.73 1.80 -16.70
N GLU A 320 28.38 2.12 -17.83
CA GLU A 320 29.33 1.26 -18.48
C GLU A 320 30.56 0.98 -17.57
N CYS A 321 31.12 2.02 -16.94
CA CYS A 321 32.19 1.88 -15.97
C CYS A 321 31.79 1.01 -14.78
N LEU A 322 30.59 1.23 -14.23
CA LEU A 322 30.04 0.45 -13.12
C LEU A 322 29.95 -1.05 -13.48
N VAL A 323 29.40 -1.37 -14.67
CA VAL A 323 29.29 -2.76 -15.14
C VAL A 323 30.67 -3.41 -15.26
N VAL A 324 31.65 -2.72 -15.84
CA VAL A 324 33.03 -3.24 -15.96
C VAL A 324 33.66 -3.49 -14.58
N GLU A 325 33.48 -2.56 -13.63
CA GLU A 325 34.00 -2.73 -12.27
C GLU A 325 33.35 -3.92 -11.53
N LEU A 326 32.04 -4.09 -11.66
CA LEU A 326 31.30 -5.18 -10.99
C LEU A 326 31.63 -6.57 -11.56
N CYS A 327 31.86 -6.66 -12.87
CA CYS A 327 32.15 -7.92 -13.56
C CYS A 327 33.65 -8.26 -13.64
N GLY A 328 34.52 -7.26 -13.55
CA GLY A 328 35.97 -7.41 -13.81
C GLY A 328 36.82 -7.91 -12.65
N ARG A 329 36.26 -8.33 -11.51
CA ARG A 329 36.96 -8.81 -10.32
C ARG A 329 36.49 -10.17 -9.83
#